data_2e92a30c40ecde8d979ae517326b8f4c
#
_entry.id   2e92a30c40ecde8d979ae517326b8f4c
#
_cell.length_a   1.000
_cell.length_b   1.000
_cell.length_c   1.000
_cell.angle_alpha   90.00
_cell.angle_beta   90.00
_cell.angle_gamma   90.00
#
_symmetry.space_group_name_H-M   'P 1'
#
loop_
_entity.id
_entity.type
_entity.pdbx_description
1 polymer ?
#
loop_
_entity_poly.entity_id
_entity_poly.type
_entity_poly.pdbx_seq_one_letter_code
_entity_poly.pdbx_strand_id
1 'polypeptide(L)'
;MGIETAKSSVFTNQKSLDIVGNNLANVDTEGYTRQRVDRAVIAVNTSTQRVAYNGIGLAGQGVQATSISQMRDAFLDKRFREENSQATYHDQAATILSDIQSALGDGADITDQSGLMGAIEQIYTNLQNFISSPVSDSEANLVMSAFKNLTQVLSQMNARLDNVLKQQYTDMNVTVDKTNRILEQIAHINKTLRDNVATDNDYQSNELLDQRNLLLDELSEYCDIHVTENMDGTIDVDIGDHNAIDGVKYNVLNLYQNQDGTVAVTWSDTGKNVKLTGGTIHAYVEFLNGRGPCMQSGNETSANGLMYYRDRIDSIASAFARIANNSIPE
;
A
#
# COMPACT_ATOMS: atom_id res chain seq x y z
N MET A 1 -40.27 1.86 -44.34
CA MET A 1 -38.81 1.83 -44.21
C MET A 1 -38.24 3.17 -43.78
N GLY A 2 -38.41 4.30 -44.46
CA GLY A 2 -37.79 5.59 -44.06
C GLY A 2 -38.17 6.07 -42.66
N ILE A 3 -39.44 5.87 -42.22
CA ILE A 3 -39.91 6.24 -40.89
C ILE A 3 -39.26 5.37 -39.82
N GLU A 4 -39.06 4.05 -40.03
CA GLU A 4 -38.41 3.18 -39.06
C GLU A 4 -36.92 3.52 -38.92
N THR A 5 -36.24 3.84 -40.03
CA THR A 5 -34.85 4.32 -40.02
C THR A 5 -34.71 5.64 -39.26
N ALA A 6 -35.64 6.58 -39.47
CA ALA A 6 -35.66 7.84 -38.74
C ALA A 6 -35.94 7.63 -37.24
N LYS A 7 -36.89 6.75 -36.88
CA LYS A 7 -37.23 6.39 -35.51
C LYS A 7 -36.04 5.76 -34.78
N SER A 8 -35.33 4.78 -35.39
CA SER A 8 -34.15 4.16 -34.81
C SER A 8 -33.02 5.18 -34.53
N SER A 9 -32.83 6.11 -35.48
CA SER A 9 -31.85 7.21 -35.29
C SER A 9 -32.21 8.14 -34.11
N VAL A 10 -33.50 8.52 -34.00
CA VAL A 10 -33.96 9.38 -32.87
C VAL A 10 -33.73 8.69 -31.54
N PHE A 11 -34.12 7.42 -31.39
CA PHE A 11 -33.89 6.66 -30.14
C PHE A 11 -32.41 6.53 -29.79
N THR A 12 -31.55 6.23 -30.76
CA THR A 12 -30.10 6.10 -30.52
C THR A 12 -29.49 7.45 -30.14
N ASN A 13 -29.92 8.56 -30.76
CA ASN A 13 -29.47 9.88 -30.39
C ASN A 13 -29.95 10.32 -29.01
N GLN A 14 -31.22 9.97 -28.63
CA GLN A 14 -31.73 10.21 -27.30
C GLN A 14 -30.90 9.48 -26.23
N LYS A 15 -30.62 8.20 -26.42
CA LYS A 15 -29.71 7.43 -25.56
C LYS A 15 -28.34 8.12 -25.40
N SER A 16 -27.80 8.65 -26.50
CA SER A 16 -26.52 9.35 -26.46
C SER A 16 -26.59 10.67 -25.68
N LEU A 17 -27.71 11.40 -25.78
CA LEU A 17 -27.92 12.60 -24.96
C LEU A 17 -28.07 12.28 -23.47
N ASP A 18 -28.77 11.18 -23.15
CA ASP A 18 -28.91 10.69 -21.78
C ASP A 18 -27.53 10.39 -21.17
N ILE A 19 -26.64 9.71 -21.92
CA ILE A 19 -25.27 9.41 -21.47
C ILE A 19 -24.41 10.68 -21.34
N VAL A 20 -24.55 11.65 -22.27
CA VAL A 20 -23.87 12.93 -22.12
C VAL A 20 -24.33 13.67 -20.86
N GLY A 21 -25.62 13.66 -20.60
CA GLY A 21 -26.19 14.23 -19.37
C GLY A 21 -25.66 13.55 -18.12
N ASN A 22 -25.58 12.20 -18.11
CA ASN A 22 -25.02 11.44 -17.00
C ASN A 22 -23.52 11.72 -16.81
N ASN A 23 -22.73 11.76 -17.88
CA ASN A 23 -21.32 12.13 -17.82
C ASN A 23 -21.11 13.54 -17.25
N LEU A 24 -21.97 14.50 -17.62
CA LEU A 24 -21.88 15.86 -17.12
C LEU A 24 -22.28 15.96 -15.64
N ALA A 25 -23.31 15.22 -15.23
CA ALA A 25 -23.76 15.18 -13.84
C ALA A 25 -22.73 14.57 -12.89
N ASN A 26 -21.92 13.63 -13.39
CA ASN A 26 -20.93 12.89 -12.60
C ASN A 26 -19.48 13.32 -12.87
N VAL A 27 -19.24 14.48 -13.49
CA VAL A 27 -17.88 14.93 -13.86
C VAL A 27 -16.94 15.06 -12.65
N ASP A 28 -17.47 15.43 -11.48
CA ASP A 28 -16.74 15.59 -10.23
C ASP A 28 -16.95 14.39 -9.26
N THR A 29 -17.61 13.31 -9.71
CA THR A 29 -17.80 12.11 -8.89
C THR A 29 -16.53 11.27 -8.92
N GLU A 30 -15.94 11.02 -7.75
CA GLU A 30 -14.74 10.19 -7.61
C GLU A 30 -14.99 8.77 -8.13
N GLY A 31 -14.04 8.24 -8.90
CA GLY A 31 -14.12 6.90 -9.50
C GLY A 31 -15.04 6.81 -10.73
N TYR A 32 -15.79 7.86 -11.08
CA TYR A 32 -16.66 7.82 -12.25
C TYR A 32 -15.86 7.79 -13.55
N THR A 33 -16.16 6.81 -14.40
CA THR A 33 -15.56 6.68 -15.73
C THR A 33 -16.52 7.16 -16.80
N ARG A 34 -16.05 8.04 -17.68
CA ARG A 34 -16.82 8.54 -18.82
C ARG A 34 -17.36 7.39 -19.66
N GLN A 35 -18.65 7.42 -19.94
CA GLN A 35 -19.37 6.42 -20.73
C GLN A 35 -19.65 6.90 -22.14
N ARG A 36 -19.76 5.97 -23.08
CA ARG A 36 -20.19 6.22 -24.46
C ARG A 36 -21.22 5.19 -24.90
N VAL A 37 -22.05 5.57 -25.85
CA VAL A 37 -22.98 4.66 -26.51
C VAL A 37 -22.30 4.03 -27.73
N ASP A 38 -22.15 2.72 -27.75
CA ASP A 38 -21.70 2.00 -28.91
C ASP A 38 -22.87 1.80 -29.89
N ARG A 39 -22.61 2.06 -31.16
CA ARG A 39 -23.62 2.05 -32.21
C ARG A 39 -23.25 1.05 -33.29
N ALA A 40 -24.24 0.29 -33.75
CA ALA A 40 -24.08 -0.59 -34.88
C ALA A 40 -25.19 -0.35 -35.93
N VAL A 41 -24.86 -0.65 -37.17
CA VAL A 41 -25.86 -0.65 -38.24
C VAL A 41 -26.76 -1.85 -38.03
N ILE A 42 -28.09 -1.66 -38.15
CA ILE A 42 -29.05 -2.77 -38.08
C ILE A 42 -28.79 -3.67 -39.27
N ALA A 43 -28.38 -4.94 -39.00
CA ALA A 43 -28.10 -5.89 -40.03
C ALA A 43 -29.37 -6.28 -40.80
N VAL A 44 -29.29 -6.27 -42.11
CA VAL A 44 -30.39 -6.71 -42.97
C VAL A 44 -30.47 -8.25 -42.90
N ASN A 45 -31.60 -8.77 -42.45
CA ASN A 45 -31.79 -10.22 -42.39
C ASN A 45 -31.80 -10.83 -43.80
N THR A 46 -30.96 -11.85 -44.04
CA THR A 46 -30.77 -12.51 -45.37
C THR A 46 -32.05 -13.12 -45.93
N SER A 47 -33.04 -13.45 -45.09
CA SER A 47 -34.35 -13.91 -45.54
C SER A 47 -35.15 -12.78 -46.19
N THR A 48 -35.05 -11.56 -45.72
CA THR A 48 -35.69 -10.38 -46.29
C THR A 48 -35.01 -9.94 -47.60
N GLN A 49 -33.70 -10.16 -47.76
CA GLN A 49 -32.98 -9.91 -49.02
C GLN A 49 -33.47 -10.79 -50.18
N ARG A 50 -33.85 -12.06 -49.93
CA ARG A 50 -34.34 -12.97 -50.97
C ARG A 50 -35.67 -12.54 -51.57
N VAL A 51 -36.51 -11.88 -50.80
CA VAL A 51 -37.85 -11.43 -51.22
C VAL A 51 -37.82 -10.04 -51.90
N ALA A 52 -36.84 -9.21 -51.56
CA ALA A 52 -36.74 -7.82 -52.05
C ALA A 52 -35.81 -7.65 -53.29
N TYR A 53 -35.39 -8.73 -53.96
CA TYR A 53 -34.48 -8.64 -55.10
C TYR A 53 -35.20 -8.17 -56.34
N ASN A 54 -35.35 -6.86 -56.48
CA ASN A 54 -35.80 -6.19 -57.70
C ASN A 54 -34.71 -5.22 -58.22
N GLY A 55 -33.42 -5.59 -58.15
CA GLY A 55 -32.35 -4.84 -58.81
C GLY A 55 -31.95 -3.48 -58.27
N ILE A 56 -32.64 -2.99 -57.24
CA ILE A 56 -32.32 -1.74 -56.53
C ILE A 56 -31.77 -2.12 -55.18
N GLY A 57 -30.54 -1.66 -54.86
CA GLY A 57 -29.88 -1.94 -53.57
C GLY A 57 -30.78 -1.59 -52.39
N LEU A 58 -30.85 -2.46 -51.39
CA LEU A 58 -31.58 -2.19 -50.14
C LEU A 58 -30.93 -1.03 -49.41
N ALA A 59 -31.74 0.01 -49.17
CA ALA A 59 -31.33 1.08 -48.26
C ALA A 59 -31.09 0.51 -46.84
N GLY A 60 -30.10 1.03 -46.12
CA GLY A 60 -29.80 0.63 -44.75
C GLY A 60 -31.02 0.76 -43.83
N GLN A 61 -31.14 -0.16 -42.85
CA GLN A 61 -32.29 -0.23 -41.92
C GLN A 61 -32.15 0.71 -40.70
N GLY A 62 -31.10 1.53 -40.67
CA GLY A 62 -30.85 2.49 -39.57
C GLY A 62 -29.75 2.04 -38.65
N VAL A 63 -29.73 2.63 -37.46
CA VAL A 63 -28.71 2.45 -36.41
C VAL A 63 -29.39 2.00 -35.13
N GLN A 64 -28.70 1.14 -34.38
CA GLN A 64 -29.10 0.77 -33.00
C GLN A 64 -27.98 1.03 -32.02
N ALA A 65 -28.32 1.37 -30.80
CA ALA A 65 -27.39 1.33 -29.67
C ALA A 65 -27.20 -0.15 -29.26
N THR A 66 -25.97 -0.62 -29.24
CA THR A 66 -25.64 -2.02 -28.89
C THR A 66 -25.24 -2.16 -27.42
N SER A 67 -24.50 -1.20 -26.90
CA SER A 67 -24.03 -1.21 -25.51
C SER A 67 -23.68 0.21 -25.03
N ILE A 68 -23.47 0.34 -23.74
CA ILE A 68 -22.89 1.53 -23.11
C ILE A 68 -21.58 1.07 -22.49
N SER A 69 -20.47 1.50 -23.07
CA SER A 69 -19.13 1.11 -22.62
C SER A 69 -18.41 2.25 -21.90
N GLN A 70 -17.57 1.90 -20.94
CA GLN A 70 -16.65 2.83 -20.29
C GLN A 70 -15.48 3.18 -21.22
N MET A 71 -15.02 4.42 -21.14
CA MET A 71 -13.81 4.88 -21.85
C MET A 71 -12.61 4.79 -20.91
N ARG A 72 -12.09 3.59 -20.70
CA ARG A 72 -10.94 3.32 -19.84
C ARG A 72 -9.82 2.67 -20.65
N ASP A 73 -8.57 2.91 -20.27
CA ASP A 73 -7.39 2.32 -20.88
C ASP A 73 -6.68 1.43 -19.85
N ALA A 74 -6.78 0.11 -20.04
CA ALA A 74 -6.22 -0.87 -19.12
C ALA A 74 -4.69 -0.74 -18.93
N PHE A 75 -3.97 -0.25 -19.95
CA PHE A 75 -2.52 -0.01 -19.84
C PHE A 75 -2.21 1.16 -18.91
N LEU A 76 -2.98 2.25 -19.02
CA LEU A 76 -2.81 3.41 -18.14
C LEU A 76 -3.22 3.07 -16.71
N ASP A 77 -4.29 2.29 -16.52
CA ASP A 77 -4.73 1.83 -15.20
C ASP A 77 -3.66 0.98 -14.51
N LYS A 78 -3.07 0.01 -15.25
CA LYS A 78 -1.98 -0.81 -14.74
C LYS A 78 -0.80 0.05 -14.31
N ARG A 79 -0.37 0.97 -15.18
CA ARG A 79 0.76 1.85 -14.90
C ARG A 79 0.49 2.78 -13.72
N PHE A 80 -0.72 3.32 -13.63
CA PHE A 80 -1.13 4.15 -12.50
C PHE A 80 -0.99 3.37 -11.18
N ARG A 81 -1.49 2.14 -11.12
CA ARG A 81 -1.42 1.30 -9.91
C ARG A 81 0.00 0.92 -9.53
N GLU A 82 0.86 0.61 -10.51
CA GLU A 82 2.28 0.36 -10.28
C GLU A 82 2.98 1.60 -9.68
N GLU A 83 2.82 2.77 -10.28
CA GLU A 83 3.41 4.03 -9.80
C GLU A 83 2.83 4.46 -8.44
N ASN A 84 1.51 4.28 -8.23
CA ASN A 84 0.83 4.60 -6.98
C ASN A 84 1.38 3.76 -5.83
N SER A 85 1.58 2.46 -6.04
CA SER A 85 2.15 1.58 -5.03
C SER A 85 3.58 1.96 -4.65
N GLN A 86 4.40 2.40 -5.62
CA GLN A 86 5.75 2.89 -5.34
C GLN A 86 5.74 4.23 -4.60
N ALA A 87 4.85 5.14 -4.98
CA ALA A 87 4.70 6.43 -4.31
C ALA A 87 4.31 6.25 -2.83
N THR A 88 3.28 5.44 -2.55
CA THR A 88 2.81 5.18 -1.18
C THR A 88 3.83 4.41 -0.35
N TYR A 89 4.61 3.51 -0.95
CA TYR A 89 5.75 2.88 -0.28
C TYR A 89 6.76 3.93 0.21
N HIS A 90 7.17 4.87 -0.64
CA HIS A 90 8.13 5.90 -0.27
C HIS A 90 7.58 6.89 0.76
N ASP A 91 6.31 7.26 0.65
CA ASP A 91 5.65 8.17 1.61
C ASP A 91 5.57 7.53 3.00
N GLN A 92 5.17 6.25 3.07
CA GLN A 92 5.13 5.53 4.33
C GLN A 92 6.53 5.30 4.93
N ALA A 93 7.53 4.96 4.08
CA ALA A 93 8.92 4.84 4.50
C ALA A 93 9.45 6.15 5.11
N ALA A 94 9.16 7.28 4.47
CA ALA A 94 9.54 8.60 4.98
C ALA A 94 8.86 8.91 6.33
N THR A 95 7.59 8.54 6.48
CA THR A 95 6.84 8.69 7.74
C THR A 95 7.47 7.89 8.87
N ILE A 96 7.75 6.59 8.65
CA ILE A 96 8.39 5.72 9.66
C ILE A 96 9.77 6.25 10.03
N LEU A 97 10.58 6.66 9.05
CA LEU A 97 11.92 7.21 9.31
C LEU A 97 11.87 8.53 10.08
N SER A 98 10.88 9.39 9.81
CA SER A 98 10.63 10.63 10.55
C SER A 98 10.26 10.36 12.00
N ASP A 99 9.44 9.35 12.26
CA ASP A 99 9.06 8.94 13.62
C ASP A 99 10.26 8.36 14.39
N ILE A 100 11.09 7.55 13.73
CA ILE A 100 12.34 7.03 14.29
C ILE A 100 13.29 8.21 14.63
N GLN A 101 13.45 9.17 13.72
CA GLN A 101 14.27 10.36 13.93
C GLN A 101 13.78 11.15 15.14
N SER A 102 12.47 11.36 15.24
CA SER A 102 11.85 12.06 16.38
C SER A 102 12.03 11.31 17.71
N ALA A 103 11.98 9.97 17.68
CA ALA A 103 12.19 9.13 18.86
C ALA A 103 13.64 9.16 19.36
N LEU A 104 14.61 9.24 18.43
CA LEU A 104 16.04 9.35 18.78
C LEU A 104 16.40 10.70 19.35
N GLY A 105 15.54 11.70 19.21
CA GLY A 105 15.76 13.07 19.65
C GLY A 105 16.45 13.92 18.58
N ASP A 106 16.42 15.23 18.75
CA ASP A 106 17.00 16.20 17.80
C ASP A 106 18.54 16.15 17.78
N GLY A 107 19.07 14.98 17.39
CA GLY A 107 20.51 14.82 17.14
C GLY A 107 21.02 15.61 15.92
N ALA A 108 20.21 16.48 15.36
CA ALA A 108 20.58 17.34 14.23
C ALA A 108 21.42 18.54 14.66
N ASP A 109 21.37 18.95 15.90
CA ASP A 109 22.21 20.06 16.39
C ASP A 109 23.38 19.50 17.21
N ILE A 110 24.53 19.36 16.56
CA ILE A 110 25.81 18.92 17.15
C ILE A 110 26.26 19.90 18.25
N THR A 111 25.65 21.06 18.31
CA THR A 111 25.97 22.12 19.32
C THR A 111 25.14 21.97 20.60
N ASP A 112 24.06 21.21 20.57
CA ASP A 112 23.24 20.94 21.76
C ASP A 112 23.87 19.79 22.58
N GLN A 113 24.47 20.15 23.74
CA GLN A 113 25.04 19.18 24.70
C GLN A 113 23.99 18.33 25.41
N SER A 114 22.76 18.27 24.87
CA SER A 114 21.69 17.41 25.33
C SER A 114 21.74 16.04 24.61
N GLY A 115 21.10 15.05 25.17
CA GLY A 115 20.98 13.72 24.57
C GLY A 115 22.21 12.82 24.70
N LEU A 116 22.38 11.91 23.75
CA LEU A 116 23.42 10.87 23.80
C LEU A 116 24.83 11.46 23.75
N MET A 117 25.08 12.40 22.83
CA MET A 117 26.39 13.02 22.68
C MET A 117 26.81 13.81 23.92
N GLY A 118 25.89 14.59 24.50
CA GLY A 118 26.14 15.31 25.74
C GLY A 118 26.43 14.38 26.93
N ALA A 119 25.74 13.27 27.03
CA ALA A 119 26.00 12.27 28.06
C ALA A 119 27.40 11.62 27.91
N ILE A 120 27.83 11.36 26.68
CA ILE A 120 29.17 10.81 26.39
C ILE A 120 30.27 11.86 26.71
N GLU A 121 30.07 13.09 26.29
CA GLU A 121 31.00 14.20 26.56
C GLU A 121 31.14 14.47 28.05
N GLN A 122 30.05 14.40 28.81
CA GLN A 122 30.08 14.52 30.28
C GLN A 122 30.91 13.41 30.95
N ILE A 123 30.82 12.16 30.45
CA ILE A 123 31.68 11.08 30.94
C ILE A 123 33.14 11.38 30.63
N TYR A 124 33.46 11.83 29.42
CA TYR A 124 34.84 12.16 29.04
C TYR A 124 35.40 13.28 29.91
N THR A 125 34.65 14.36 30.12
CA THR A 125 35.06 15.51 30.95
C THR A 125 35.27 15.11 32.41
N ASN A 126 34.34 14.31 32.97
CA ASN A 126 34.45 13.86 34.35
C ASN A 126 35.63 12.90 34.56
N LEU A 127 35.94 12.05 33.57
CA LEU A 127 37.13 11.18 33.59
C LEU A 127 38.42 11.98 33.53
N GLN A 128 38.50 13.04 32.72
CA GLN A 128 39.67 13.96 32.70
C GLN A 128 39.89 14.64 34.05
N ASN A 129 38.81 15.12 34.68
CA ASN A 129 38.88 15.73 35.99
C ASN A 129 39.34 14.74 37.08
N PHE A 130 38.83 13.49 37.03
CA PHE A 130 39.24 12.44 37.94
C PHE A 130 40.71 12.05 37.79
N ILE A 131 41.24 11.99 36.55
CA ILE A 131 42.68 11.74 36.30
C ILE A 131 43.55 12.85 36.86
N SER A 132 43.05 14.09 36.84
CA SER A 132 43.77 15.25 37.40
C SER A 132 43.75 15.29 38.91
N SER A 133 42.81 14.62 39.59
CA SER A 133 42.64 14.59 41.07
C SER A 133 42.21 13.20 41.55
N PRO A 134 43.06 12.18 41.42
CA PRO A 134 42.66 10.76 41.59
C PRO A 134 42.31 10.34 43.02
N VAL A 135 42.50 11.17 44.03
CA VAL A 135 42.21 10.88 45.46
C VAL A 135 40.86 11.50 45.88
N SER A 136 40.11 12.14 44.98
CA SER A 136 38.86 12.82 45.28
C SER A 136 37.65 11.90 45.15
N ASP A 137 37.04 11.53 46.27
CA ASP A 137 35.75 10.82 46.29
C ASP A 137 34.66 11.61 45.56
N SER A 138 34.75 12.93 45.51
CA SER A 138 33.82 13.80 44.80
C SER A 138 33.88 13.58 43.28
N GLU A 139 35.08 13.52 42.71
CA GLU A 139 35.31 13.29 41.29
C GLU A 139 34.90 11.87 40.88
N ALA A 140 35.18 10.86 41.72
CA ALA A 140 34.69 9.50 41.49
C ALA A 140 33.17 9.43 41.45
N ASN A 141 32.46 10.14 42.34
CA ASN A 141 31.00 10.22 42.34
C ASN A 141 30.44 10.93 41.10
N LEU A 142 31.14 11.95 40.57
CA LEU A 142 30.75 12.62 39.32
C LEU A 142 30.87 11.68 38.12
N VAL A 143 31.93 10.87 38.02
CA VAL A 143 32.08 9.84 37.00
C VAL A 143 30.94 8.83 37.09
N MET A 144 30.65 8.30 38.26
CA MET A 144 29.54 7.38 38.48
C MET A 144 28.18 7.98 38.10
N SER A 145 27.95 9.26 38.40
CA SER A 145 26.75 9.98 38.00
C SER A 145 26.63 10.12 36.49
N ALA A 146 27.74 10.40 35.80
CA ALA A 146 27.75 10.52 34.34
C ALA A 146 27.42 9.16 33.65
N PHE A 147 27.94 8.04 34.14
CA PHE A 147 27.55 6.70 33.65
C PHE A 147 26.07 6.39 33.93
N LYS A 148 25.53 6.76 35.08
CA LYS A 148 24.10 6.60 35.37
C LYS A 148 23.24 7.44 34.41
N ASN A 149 23.66 8.69 34.15
CA ASN A 149 22.99 9.57 33.19
C ASN A 149 22.96 8.94 31.76
N LEU A 150 24.12 8.45 31.30
CA LEU A 150 24.17 7.75 29.98
C LEU A 150 23.22 6.55 29.96
N THR A 151 23.20 5.72 31.00
CA THR A 151 22.28 4.57 31.07
C THR A 151 20.81 5.01 30.99
N GLN A 152 20.49 6.12 31.67
CA GLN A 152 19.14 6.68 31.65
C GLN A 152 18.76 7.21 30.25
N VAL A 153 19.66 7.91 29.57
CA VAL A 153 19.46 8.41 28.19
C VAL A 153 19.22 7.26 27.25
N LEU A 154 20.07 6.23 27.26
CA LEU A 154 19.92 5.05 26.39
C LEU A 154 18.60 4.30 26.66
N SER A 155 18.22 4.16 27.93
CA SER A 155 16.95 3.54 28.31
C SER A 155 15.75 4.35 27.82
N GLN A 156 15.81 5.69 27.90
CA GLN A 156 14.75 6.56 27.37
C GLN A 156 14.64 6.48 25.84
N MET A 157 15.77 6.47 25.14
CA MET A 157 15.78 6.30 23.67
C MET A 157 15.17 4.97 23.27
N ASN A 158 15.54 3.87 23.94
CA ASN A 158 14.96 2.55 23.66
C ASN A 158 13.44 2.53 23.93
N ALA A 159 12.99 3.12 25.05
CA ALA A 159 11.56 3.22 25.36
C ALA A 159 10.77 4.04 24.33
N ARG A 160 11.37 5.11 23.77
CA ARG A 160 10.75 5.89 22.69
C ARG A 160 10.65 5.07 21.40
N LEU A 161 11.69 4.32 21.01
CA LEU A 161 11.65 3.42 19.87
C LEU A 161 10.62 2.30 20.03
N ASP A 162 10.48 1.74 21.25
CA ASP A 162 9.43 0.77 21.54
C ASP A 162 8.01 1.35 21.40
N ASN A 163 7.83 2.64 21.73
CA ASN A 163 6.56 3.31 21.50
C ASN A 163 6.27 3.53 20.01
N VAL A 164 7.29 3.93 19.23
CA VAL A 164 7.16 4.02 17.77
C VAL A 164 6.78 2.66 17.18
N LEU A 165 7.45 1.57 17.60
CA LEU A 165 7.13 0.22 17.14
C LEU A 165 5.67 -0.13 17.41
N LYS A 166 5.18 0.13 18.62
CA LYS A 166 3.78 -0.16 18.99
C LYS A 166 2.79 0.65 18.18
N GLN A 167 3.08 1.95 17.95
CA GLN A 167 2.24 2.82 17.14
C GLN A 167 2.20 2.33 15.70
N GLN A 168 3.35 2.12 15.08
CA GLN A 168 3.45 1.66 13.69
C GLN A 168 2.84 0.27 13.49
N TYR A 169 2.96 -0.63 14.48
CA TYR A 169 2.27 -1.93 14.46
C TYR A 169 0.74 -1.78 14.48
N THR A 170 0.23 -0.85 15.28
CA THR A 170 -1.21 -0.57 15.34
C THR A 170 -1.72 -0.01 14.00
N ASP A 171 -0.98 0.93 13.42
CA ASP A 171 -1.33 1.55 12.13
C ASP A 171 -1.25 0.52 10.99
N MET A 172 -0.24 -0.34 11.01
CA MET A 172 -0.12 -1.47 10.09
C MET A 172 -1.30 -2.44 10.20
N ASN A 173 -1.77 -2.73 11.42
CA ASN A 173 -2.93 -3.60 11.62
C ASN A 173 -4.19 -3.00 11.00
N VAL A 174 -4.42 -1.70 11.19
CA VAL A 174 -5.53 -0.99 10.55
C VAL A 174 -5.43 -1.03 9.03
N THR A 175 -4.21 -0.91 8.48
CA THR A 175 -3.94 -0.98 7.04
C THR A 175 -4.24 -2.38 6.48
N VAL A 176 -3.79 -3.45 7.16
CA VAL A 176 -4.08 -4.85 6.78
C VAL A 176 -5.57 -5.13 6.84
N ASP A 177 -6.27 -4.65 7.87
CA ASP A 177 -7.73 -4.79 7.99
C ASP A 177 -8.49 -4.06 6.85
N LYS A 178 -8.01 -2.87 6.44
CA LYS A 178 -8.56 -2.15 5.28
C LYS A 178 -8.34 -2.94 4.00
N THR A 179 -7.13 -3.43 3.78
CA THR A 179 -6.79 -4.27 2.62
C THR A 179 -7.70 -5.48 2.52
N ASN A 180 -7.92 -6.19 3.63
CA ASN A 180 -8.82 -7.34 3.67
C ASN A 180 -10.27 -6.99 3.32
N ARG A 181 -10.78 -5.84 3.78
CA ARG A 181 -12.12 -5.37 3.42
C ARG A 181 -12.24 -5.03 1.93
N ILE A 182 -11.21 -4.43 1.35
CA ILE A 182 -11.19 -4.12 -0.08
C ILE A 182 -11.21 -5.42 -0.90
N LEU A 183 -10.40 -6.42 -0.53
CA LEU A 183 -10.41 -7.74 -1.19
C LEU A 183 -11.79 -8.40 -1.13
N GLU A 184 -12.46 -8.36 0.03
CA GLU A 184 -13.83 -8.85 0.20
C GLU A 184 -14.83 -8.11 -0.70
N GLN A 185 -14.76 -6.77 -0.73
CA GLN A 185 -15.65 -5.94 -1.55
C GLN A 185 -15.47 -6.20 -3.04
N ILE A 186 -14.22 -6.32 -3.52
CA ILE A 186 -13.95 -6.65 -4.93
C ILE A 186 -14.50 -8.05 -5.27
N ALA A 187 -14.30 -9.04 -4.41
CA ALA A 187 -14.84 -10.39 -4.62
C ALA A 187 -16.38 -10.40 -4.65
N HIS A 188 -17.04 -9.56 -3.83
CA HIS A 188 -18.49 -9.39 -3.83
C HIS A 188 -18.98 -8.75 -5.14
N ILE A 189 -18.28 -7.70 -5.63
CA ILE A 189 -18.61 -7.06 -6.91
C ILE A 189 -18.41 -8.08 -8.07
N ASN A 190 -17.30 -8.83 -8.07
CA ASN A 190 -17.07 -9.90 -9.04
C ASN A 190 -18.22 -10.91 -9.08
N LYS A 191 -18.70 -11.35 -7.90
CA LYS A 191 -19.84 -12.25 -7.81
C LYS A 191 -21.09 -11.64 -8.45
N THR A 192 -21.39 -10.39 -8.16
CA THR A 192 -22.56 -9.69 -8.71
C THR A 192 -22.46 -9.54 -10.22
N LEU A 193 -21.28 -9.18 -10.74
CA LEU A 193 -21.06 -9.06 -12.19
C LEU A 193 -21.21 -10.42 -12.90
N ARG A 194 -20.62 -11.48 -12.36
CA ARG A 194 -20.76 -12.84 -12.89
C ARG A 194 -22.21 -13.31 -12.90
N ASP A 195 -22.95 -13.09 -11.81
CA ASP A 195 -24.34 -13.50 -11.69
C ASP A 195 -25.24 -12.70 -12.67
N ASN A 196 -24.90 -11.44 -12.98
CA ASN A 196 -25.56 -10.64 -14.02
C ASN A 196 -25.31 -11.19 -15.43
N VAL A 197 -24.07 -11.57 -15.75
CA VAL A 197 -23.72 -12.20 -17.03
C VAL A 197 -24.46 -13.53 -17.20
N ALA A 198 -24.56 -14.35 -16.16
CA ALA A 198 -25.23 -15.66 -16.19
C ALA A 198 -26.74 -15.58 -16.41
N THR A 199 -27.38 -14.45 -16.13
CA THR A 199 -28.85 -14.26 -16.29
C THR A 199 -29.26 -13.71 -17.65
N ASP A 200 -28.34 -13.67 -18.64
CA ASP A 200 -28.57 -13.14 -20.00
C ASP A 200 -29.06 -11.66 -20.02
N ASN A 201 -28.86 -10.98 -18.90
CA ASN A 201 -29.00 -9.53 -18.83
C ASN A 201 -27.70 -8.93 -19.38
N ASP A 202 -27.74 -8.51 -20.62
CA ASP A 202 -26.64 -7.81 -21.33
C ASP A 202 -26.31 -6.43 -20.69
N TYR A 203 -26.77 -6.23 -19.45
CA TYR A 203 -26.57 -5.04 -18.64
C TYR A 203 -25.29 -5.20 -17.80
N GLN A 204 -24.19 -4.78 -18.37
CA GLN A 204 -23.01 -4.50 -17.57
C GLN A 204 -23.30 -3.25 -16.73
N SER A 205 -23.38 -3.41 -15.41
CA SER A 205 -23.52 -2.29 -14.51
C SER A 205 -22.19 -1.51 -14.49
N ASN A 206 -22.12 -0.44 -15.27
CA ASN A 206 -20.92 0.41 -15.32
C ASN A 206 -20.60 1.01 -13.94
N GLU A 207 -21.61 1.22 -13.11
CA GLU A 207 -21.43 1.69 -11.71
C GLU A 207 -20.66 0.67 -10.86
N LEU A 208 -20.90 -0.65 -11.05
CA LEU A 208 -20.14 -1.69 -10.35
C LEU A 208 -18.71 -1.78 -10.87
N LEU A 209 -18.51 -1.57 -12.18
CA LEU A 209 -17.17 -1.51 -12.75
C LEU A 209 -16.40 -0.28 -12.26
N ASP A 210 -17.04 0.88 -12.16
CA ASP A 210 -16.46 2.09 -11.58
C ASP A 210 -16.05 1.86 -10.12
N GLN A 211 -16.95 1.31 -9.31
CA GLN A 211 -16.67 0.97 -7.91
C GLN A 211 -15.52 -0.03 -7.76
N ARG A 212 -15.51 -1.08 -8.62
CA ARG A 212 -14.42 -2.07 -8.62
C ARG A 212 -13.08 -1.45 -8.95
N ASN A 213 -13.05 -0.58 -9.95
CA ASN A 213 -11.83 0.11 -10.35
C ASN A 213 -11.31 1.06 -9.26
N LEU A 214 -12.22 1.79 -8.58
CA LEU A 214 -11.86 2.63 -7.45
C LEU A 214 -11.24 1.82 -6.30
N LEU A 215 -11.83 0.65 -5.99
CA LEU A 215 -11.28 -0.25 -4.97
C LEU A 215 -9.93 -0.86 -5.38
N LEU A 216 -9.69 -1.11 -6.67
CA LEU A 216 -8.39 -1.55 -7.16
C LEU A 216 -7.34 -0.44 -7.08
N ASP A 217 -7.73 0.80 -7.38
CA ASP A 217 -6.86 1.95 -7.27
C ASP A 217 -6.49 2.21 -5.78
N GLU A 218 -7.47 2.08 -4.84
CA GLU A 218 -7.22 2.11 -3.40
C GLU A 218 -6.36 0.92 -2.92
N LEU A 219 -6.58 -0.29 -3.42
CA LEU A 219 -5.78 -1.47 -3.09
C LEU A 219 -4.31 -1.29 -3.48
N SER A 220 -4.05 -0.59 -4.60
CA SER A 220 -2.70 -0.29 -5.06
C SER A 220 -1.90 0.62 -4.13
N GLU A 221 -2.56 1.37 -3.23
CA GLU A 221 -1.89 2.14 -2.19
C GLU A 221 -1.26 1.24 -1.11
N TYR A 222 -1.88 0.08 -0.86
CA TYR A 222 -1.46 -0.82 0.21
C TYR A 222 -0.51 -1.91 -0.27
N CYS A 223 -0.69 -2.39 -1.50
CA CYS A 223 0.09 -3.48 -2.08
C CYS A 223 0.34 -3.25 -3.58
N ASP A 224 1.45 -3.78 -4.09
CA ASP A 224 1.66 -3.91 -5.52
C ASP A 224 0.76 -5.04 -6.07
N ILE A 225 -0.14 -4.72 -7.01
CA ILE A 225 -1.17 -5.61 -7.51
C ILE A 225 -1.02 -5.86 -9.01
N HIS A 226 -1.30 -7.09 -9.40
CA HIS A 226 -1.48 -7.45 -10.80
C HIS A 226 -2.91 -7.93 -11.05
N VAL A 227 -3.60 -7.31 -12.00
CA VAL A 227 -5.02 -7.59 -12.29
C VAL A 227 -5.16 -8.27 -13.64
N THR A 228 -5.90 -9.37 -13.68
CA THR A 228 -6.24 -10.11 -14.91
C THR A 228 -7.75 -10.20 -15.05
N GLU A 229 -8.28 -9.86 -16.22
CA GLU A 229 -9.70 -9.94 -16.52
C GLU A 229 -10.08 -11.32 -17.07
N ASN A 230 -11.19 -11.87 -16.58
CA ASN A 230 -11.76 -13.15 -17.00
C ASN A 230 -12.93 -12.96 -17.98
N MET A 231 -13.21 -13.97 -18.80
CA MET A 231 -14.30 -13.93 -19.79
C MET A 231 -15.71 -13.86 -19.18
N ASP A 232 -15.84 -14.22 -17.90
CA ASP A 232 -17.12 -14.18 -17.16
C ASP A 232 -17.39 -12.82 -16.49
N GLY A 233 -16.56 -11.80 -16.77
CA GLY A 233 -16.66 -10.46 -16.21
C GLY A 233 -16.05 -10.31 -14.80
N THR A 234 -15.52 -11.38 -14.22
CA THR A 234 -14.73 -11.33 -13.00
C THR A 234 -13.29 -10.88 -13.27
N ILE A 235 -12.57 -10.52 -12.22
CA ILE A 235 -11.13 -10.28 -12.27
C ILE A 235 -10.43 -11.16 -11.25
N ASP A 236 -9.20 -11.54 -11.57
CA ASP A 236 -8.25 -12.09 -10.63
C ASP A 236 -7.26 -11.00 -10.22
N VAL A 237 -6.86 -11.02 -8.97
CA VAL A 237 -5.90 -10.06 -8.42
C VAL A 237 -4.78 -10.82 -7.72
N ASP A 238 -3.56 -10.65 -8.22
CA ASP A 238 -2.35 -11.21 -7.62
C ASP A 238 -1.64 -10.15 -6.78
N ILE A 239 -1.15 -10.54 -5.61
CA ILE A 239 -0.24 -9.77 -4.79
C ILE A 239 1.05 -10.58 -4.64
N GLY A 240 2.14 -10.09 -5.24
CA GLY A 240 3.39 -10.82 -5.33
C GLY A 240 3.26 -12.09 -6.16
N ASP A 241 3.48 -13.25 -5.53
CA ASP A 241 3.39 -14.57 -6.18
C ASP A 241 2.13 -15.38 -5.78
N HIS A 242 1.16 -14.73 -5.15
CA HIS A 242 -0.04 -15.38 -4.65
C HIS A 242 -1.32 -14.69 -5.14
N ASN A 243 -2.31 -15.50 -5.44
CA ASN A 243 -3.60 -15.02 -5.92
C ASN A 243 -4.44 -14.54 -4.72
N ALA A 244 -4.58 -13.20 -4.57
CA ALA A 244 -5.37 -12.58 -3.52
C ALA A 244 -6.88 -12.71 -3.80
N ILE A 245 -7.27 -12.62 -5.09
CA ILE A 245 -8.65 -12.84 -5.55
C ILE A 245 -8.61 -13.76 -6.76
N ASP A 246 -9.32 -14.91 -6.68
CA ASP A 246 -9.56 -15.88 -7.74
C ASP A 246 -11.05 -15.84 -8.08
N GLY A 247 -11.42 -15.03 -9.09
CA GLY A 247 -12.79 -14.76 -9.47
C GLY A 247 -13.64 -14.22 -8.31
N VAL A 248 -14.38 -15.10 -7.64
CA VAL A 248 -15.26 -14.72 -6.51
C VAL A 248 -14.73 -15.11 -5.13
N LYS A 249 -13.58 -15.78 -5.09
CA LYS A 249 -12.93 -16.17 -3.84
C LYS A 249 -11.84 -15.15 -3.51
N TYR A 250 -11.64 -14.89 -2.25
CA TYR A 250 -10.55 -14.03 -1.79
C TYR A 250 -9.79 -14.68 -0.64
N ASN A 251 -8.51 -14.33 -0.52
CA ASN A 251 -7.63 -14.75 0.54
C ASN A 251 -7.35 -13.58 1.47
N VAL A 252 -7.26 -13.85 2.77
CA VAL A 252 -7.09 -12.85 3.83
C VAL A 252 -5.63 -12.76 4.23
N LEU A 253 -5.16 -11.53 4.47
CA LEU A 253 -3.86 -11.23 5.03
C LEU A 253 -3.92 -11.28 6.57
N ASN A 254 -2.97 -11.95 7.19
CA ASN A 254 -2.80 -11.97 8.64
C ASN A 254 -1.51 -11.27 9.04
N LEU A 255 -1.58 -10.39 10.04
CA LEU A 255 -0.44 -9.72 10.63
C LEU A 255 0.03 -10.46 11.88
N TYR A 256 1.32 -10.75 11.99
CA TYR A 256 1.96 -11.34 13.15
C TYR A 256 3.11 -10.49 13.64
N GLN A 257 3.24 -10.40 14.96
CA GLN A 257 4.43 -9.87 15.60
C GLN A 257 5.21 -11.00 16.27
N ASN A 258 6.48 -11.11 15.93
CA ASN A 258 7.38 -12.08 16.51
C ASN A 258 7.88 -11.63 17.90
N GLN A 259 8.46 -12.56 18.67
CA GLN A 259 8.97 -12.28 20.02
C GLN A 259 10.14 -11.28 20.04
N ASP A 260 10.88 -11.18 18.94
CA ASP A 260 11.98 -10.22 18.75
C ASP A 260 11.51 -8.80 18.35
N GLY A 261 10.18 -8.62 18.20
CA GLY A 261 9.55 -7.37 17.80
C GLY A 261 9.43 -7.20 16.28
N THR A 262 9.94 -8.11 15.46
CA THR A 262 9.74 -8.08 14.02
C THR A 262 8.30 -8.38 13.63
N VAL A 263 7.86 -7.88 12.48
CA VAL A 263 6.51 -8.06 11.96
C VAL A 263 6.51 -8.93 10.70
N ALA A 264 5.47 -9.72 10.50
CA ALA A 264 5.30 -10.52 9.31
C ALA A 264 3.84 -10.48 8.85
N VAL A 265 3.63 -10.38 7.54
CA VAL A 265 2.33 -10.52 6.91
C VAL A 265 2.29 -11.86 6.18
N THR A 266 1.27 -12.66 6.46
CA THR A 266 1.12 -13.99 5.89
C THR A 266 -0.25 -14.18 5.27
N TRP A 267 -0.35 -15.08 4.29
CA TRP A 267 -1.61 -15.51 3.74
C TRP A 267 -2.33 -16.47 4.72
N SER A 268 -3.64 -16.29 4.89
CA SER A 268 -4.43 -17.12 5.82
C SER A 268 -4.59 -18.57 5.37
N ASP A 269 -4.55 -18.83 4.08
CA ASP A 269 -4.72 -20.15 3.45
C ASP A 269 -3.45 -21.00 3.49
N THR A 270 -2.29 -20.39 3.22
CA THR A 270 -1.00 -21.08 3.10
C THR A 270 -0.10 -20.89 4.30
N GLY A 271 -0.32 -19.87 5.12
CA GLY A 271 0.56 -19.46 6.21
C GLY A 271 1.94 -18.95 5.75
N LYS A 272 2.15 -18.75 4.45
CA LYS A 272 3.40 -18.24 3.90
C LYS A 272 3.45 -16.71 3.98
N ASN A 273 4.65 -16.17 4.12
CA ASN A 273 4.87 -14.73 4.04
C ASN A 273 4.45 -14.19 2.69
N VAL A 274 3.79 -13.02 2.70
CA VAL A 274 3.42 -12.28 1.50
C VAL A 274 4.68 -11.67 0.90
N LYS A 275 4.89 -11.88 -0.39
CA LYS A 275 5.96 -11.21 -1.14
C LYS A 275 5.45 -9.86 -1.63
N LEU A 276 5.94 -8.81 -1.02
CA LEU A 276 5.58 -7.44 -1.34
C LEU A 276 6.74 -6.76 -2.08
N THR A 277 6.42 -5.97 -3.08
CA THR A 277 7.37 -5.21 -3.90
C THR A 277 7.07 -3.72 -3.90
N GLY A 278 5.92 -3.31 -3.35
CA GLY A 278 5.47 -1.93 -3.24
C GLY A 278 4.29 -1.82 -2.27
N GLY A 279 3.78 -0.59 -2.12
CA GLY A 279 2.66 -0.27 -1.24
C GLY A 279 3.05 -0.03 0.22
N THR A 280 2.11 0.53 0.94
CA THR A 280 2.27 0.92 2.35
C THR A 280 2.65 -0.28 3.24
N ILE A 281 2.07 -1.47 2.99
CA ILE A 281 2.36 -2.68 3.80
C ILE A 281 3.81 -3.12 3.61
N HIS A 282 4.37 -3.01 2.39
CA HIS A 282 5.77 -3.30 2.14
C HIS A 282 6.69 -2.39 2.95
N ALA A 283 6.40 -1.07 2.96
CA ALA A 283 7.17 -0.12 3.76
C ALA A 283 7.16 -0.47 5.25
N TYR A 284 6.01 -0.85 5.81
CA TYR A 284 5.94 -1.31 7.20
C TYR A 284 6.83 -2.53 7.45
N VAL A 285 6.71 -3.57 6.61
CA VAL A 285 7.50 -4.81 6.79
C VAL A 285 8.99 -4.52 6.67
N GLU A 286 9.41 -3.74 5.68
CA GLU A 286 10.82 -3.45 5.43
C GLU A 286 11.42 -2.55 6.51
N PHE A 287 10.77 -1.44 6.88
CA PHE A 287 11.35 -0.48 7.82
C PHE A 287 11.15 -0.83 9.29
N LEU A 288 10.12 -1.59 9.67
CA LEU A 288 10.01 -2.08 11.04
C LEU A 288 11.00 -3.21 11.31
N ASN A 289 11.26 -4.09 10.33
CA ASN A 289 12.20 -5.20 10.45
C ASN A 289 13.64 -4.83 10.10
N GLY A 290 13.85 -3.68 9.46
CA GLY A 290 15.13 -3.28 8.87
C GLY A 290 16.27 -3.25 9.88
N ARG A 291 17.29 -4.11 9.66
CA ARG A 291 18.53 -4.19 10.48
C ARG A 291 19.75 -3.63 9.75
N GLY A 292 19.58 -3.24 8.48
CA GLY A 292 20.65 -2.72 7.64
C GLY A 292 21.61 -3.78 7.08
N PRO A 293 22.45 -3.41 6.09
CA PRO A 293 23.31 -4.34 5.35
C PRO A 293 24.60 -4.73 6.10
N CYS A 294 24.88 -4.17 7.27
CA CYS A 294 26.16 -4.34 7.98
C CYS A 294 26.05 -5.18 9.27
N MET A 295 24.99 -5.93 9.48
CA MET A 295 24.85 -6.76 10.69
C MET A 295 25.45 -8.15 10.50
N GLN A 296 26.28 -8.58 11.45
CA GLN A 296 27.02 -9.86 11.42
C GLN A 296 26.17 -11.11 11.67
N SER A 297 24.84 -11.02 11.71
CA SER A 297 23.98 -12.11 12.23
C SER A 297 23.20 -12.90 11.18
N GLY A 298 23.44 -12.70 9.88
CA GLY A 298 22.69 -13.41 8.82
C GLY A 298 21.24 -12.94 8.62
N ASN A 299 20.81 -11.91 9.35
CA ASN A 299 19.50 -11.24 9.22
C ASN A 299 19.66 -9.87 8.56
N GLU A 300 20.54 -9.77 7.57
CA GLU A 300 20.79 -8.54 6.83
C GLU A 300 19.55 -8.14 6.03
N THR A 301 19.19 -6.86 6.10
CA THR A 301 18.11 -6.25 5.30
C THR A 301 18.68 -5.06 4.52
N SER A 302 18.02 -4.69 3.42
CA SER A 302 18.43 -3.55 2.60
C SER A 302 18.27 -2.23 3.34
N ALA A 303 17.23 -2.09 4.16
CA ALA A 303 16.89 -0.85 4.84
C ALA A 303 17.45 -0.75 6.26
N ASN A 304 17.87 0.46 6.64
CA ASN A 304 18.17 0.83 8.02
C ASN A 304 16.85 1.25 8.70
N GLY A 305 16.11 0.27 9.18
CA GLY A 305 14.83 0.48 9.83
C GLY A 305 14.91 0.55 11.36
N LEU A 306 13.80 0.37 12.03
CA LEU A 306 13.67 0.51 13.48
C LEU A 306 14.58 -0.45 14.26
N MET A 307 14.67 -1.72 13.79
CA MET A 307 15.54 -2.71 14.44
C MET A 307 17.02 -2.35 14.32
N TYR A 308 17.45 -1.70 13.22
CA TYR A 308 18.82 -1.20 13.09
C TYR A 308 19.19 -0.22 14.20
N TYR A 309 18.34 0.77 14.47
CA TYR A 309 18.62 1.77 15.49
C TYR A 309 18.58 1.17 16.89
N ARG A 310 17.67 0.23 17.15
CA ARG A 310 17.61 -0.50 18.41
C ARG A 310 18.89 -1.31 18.67
N ASP A 311 19.33 -2.08 17.67
CA ASP A 311 20.59 -2.85 17.77
C ASP A 311 21.81 -1.94 17.95
N ARG A 312 21.79 -0.72 17.39
CA ARG A 312 22.87 0.28 17.59
C ARG A 312 22.89 0.81 19.02
N ILE A 313 21.73 1.11 19.61
CA ILE A 313 21.63 1.54 21.01
C ILE A 313 22.16 0.44 21.94
N ASP A 314 21.77 -0.81 21.71
CA ASP A 314 22.23 -1.98 22.47
C ASP A 314 23.75 -2.19 22.30
N SER A 315 24.30 -1.99 21.12
CA SER A 315 25.73 -2.07 20.85
C SER A 315 26.52 -0.99 21.60
N ILE A 316 26.02 0.25 21.63
CA ILE A 316 26.61 1.35 22.38
C ILE A 316 26.58 1.04 23.89
N ALA A 317 25.44 0.61 24.42
CA ALA A 317 25.29 0.22 25.82
C ALA A 317 26.25 -0.89 26.21
N SER A 318 26.38 -1.91 25.39
CA SER A 318 27.30 -3.05 25.60
C SER A 318 28.76 -2.62 25.55
N ALA A 319 29.13 -1.71 24.64
CA ALA A 319 30.49 -1.19 24.54
C ALA A 319 30.88 -0.41 25.80
N PHE A 320 30.01 0.48 26.28
CA PHE A 320 30.25 1.23 27.51
C PHE A 320 30.29 0.34 28.74
N ALA A 321 29.41 -0.66 28.86
CA ALA A 321 29.45 -1.64 29.96
C ALA A 321 30.77 -2.43 29.98
N ARG A 322 31.28 -2.83 28.81
CA ARG A 322 32.59 -3.53 28.71
C ARG A 322 33.75 -2.62 29.11
N ILE A 323 33.74 -1.35 28.69
CA ILE A 323 34.76 -0.37 29.07
C ILE A 323 34.72 -0.18 30.59
N ALA A 324 33.57 0.08 31.19
CA ALA A 324 33.41 0.25 32.61
C ALA A 324 33.89 -0.94 33.42
N ASN A 325 33.52 -2.16 33.03
CA ASN A 325 33.89 -3.40 33.72
C ASN A 325 35.40 -3.75 33.56
N ASN A 326 35.99 -3.47 32.39
CA ASN A 326 37.42 -3.74 32.16
C ASN A 326 38.35 -2.71 32.77
N SER A 327 37.79 -1.54 33.16
CA SER A 327 38.58 -0.46 33.79
C SER A 327 38.65 -0.57 35.30
N ILE A 328 37.95 -1.50 35.95
CA ILE A 328 38.00 -1.80 37.36
C ILE A 328 38.96 -2.98 37.53
N PRO A 329 40.21 -2.77 38.06
CA PRO A 329 41.06 -3.91 38.42
C PRO A 329 40.44 -4.67 39.59
N GLU A 330 40.51 -6.01 39.54
CA GLU A 330 40.13 -6.91 40.64
C GLU A 330 40.93 -6.63 41.90
#